data_6f61e71cbcbaaace2453fbc2f22b510c
#
_entry.id   6f61e71cbcbaaace2453fbc2f22b510c
#
_cell.length_a   1.000
_cell.length_b   1.000
_cell.length_c   1.000
_cell.angle_alpha   90.00
_cell.angle_beta   90.00
_cell.angle_gamma   90.00
#
_symmetry.space_group_name_H-M   'P 1'
#
loop_
_entity.id
_entity.type
_entity.pdbx_description
1 polymer ?
#
loop_
_entity_poly.entity_id
_entity_poly.type
_entity_poly.pdbx_seq_one_letter_code
_entity_poly.pdbx_strand_id
1 'polypeptide(L)'
;MSKRGKLNKILAYVLTAIIMIGACMGLTKGKSGTVYAAYTTPRLMVTGCDIKGGNVKAGEEFEMVLHLKNESTSTKLTNIKLKLSSEENQIITTSGSDSIYIDELGKEEETDVSVKMKTKGDLEQKNYLVTVAYAYENSWGESFDDTASVTVPVIQDSKIGISEKKLSKTEVTNGGKTSLSFKVNNMGLDKLRNVTVEFSGDTIEEISYFVGTIESGASGSVDMTITPDKVGSDDIHIKVTYEDVLGNVKSMEDTVALSVIEEKVDEAAETPETKAADIPVVPIAGAAIAIVLIMVIVSAVKKHNLKKYE
;
A
#
# COMPACT_ATOMS: atom_id res chain seq x y z
N MET A 1 25.68 -73.36 -59.09
CA MET A 1 24.26 -72.97 -58.96
C MET A 1 23.98 -71.81 -59.88
N SER A 2 23.14 -72.00 -60.87
CA SER A 2 22.88 -71.04 -61.94
C SER A 2 22.20 -69.78 -61.43
N LYS A 3 22.62 -68.58 -61.96
CA LYS A 3 21.99 -67.29 -61.69
C LYS A 3 20.45 -67.24 -61.78
N ARG A 4 19.88 -68.13 -62.59
CA ARG A 4 18.42 -68.38 -62.73
C ARG A 4 17.76 -68.90 -61.46
N GLY A 5 18.42 -69.75 -60.69
CA GLY A 5 17.84 -70.32 -59.45
C GLY A 5 17.77 -69.30 -58.28
N LYS A 6 18.69 -68.31 -58.23
CA LYS A 6 18.65 -67.24 -57.24
C LYS A 6 17.56 -66.24 -57.60
N LEU A 7 17.35 -65.95 -58.87
CA LEU A 7 16.32 -65.00 -59.30
C LEU A 7 14.91 -65.51 -59.02
N ASN A 8 14.66 -66.81 -59.26
CA ASN A 8 13.37 -67.44 -59.00
C ASN A 8 13.04 -67.43 -57.46
N LYS A 9 14.06 -67.65 -56.61
CA LYS A 9 13.84 -67.56 -55.16
C LYS A 9 13.54 -66.13 -54.70
N ILE A 10 14.21 -65.13 -55.21
CA ILE A 10 13.92 -63.72 -54.91
C ILE A 10 12.52 -63.35 -55.42
N LEU A 11 12.15 -63.79 -56.61
CA LEU A 11 10.80 -63.49 -57.13
C LEU A 11 9.71 -64.20 -56.30
N ALA A 12 9.94 -65.39 -55.76
CA ALA A 12 9.02 -66.07 -54.86
C ALA A 12 8.87 -65.35 -53.53
N TYR A 13 9.95 -64.85 -52.93
CA TYR A 13 9.88 -64.04 -51.69
C TYR A 13 9.19 -62.70 -51.86
N VAL A 14 9.40 -62.04 -52.99
CA VAL A 14 8.69 -60.80 -53.32
C VAL A 14 7.19 -61.04 -53.52
N LEU A 15 6.82 -62.08 -54.18
CA LEU A 15 5.43 -62.50 -54.42
C LEU A 15 4.71 -62.85 -53.07
N THR A 16 5.40 -63.60 -52.20
CA THR A 16 4.85 -63.88 -50.85
C THR A 16 4.73 -62.71 -49.96
N ALA A 17 5.68 -61.74 -50.05
CA ALA A 17 5.60 -60.46 -49.32
C ALA A 17 4.43 -59.58 -49.79
N ILE A 18 4.16 -59.53 -51.10
CA ILE A 18 3.02 -58.80 -51.68
C ILE A 18 1.69 -59.41 -51.25
N ILE A 19 1.61 -60.79 -51.24
CA ILE A 19 0.39 -61.47 -50.77
C ILE A 19 0.15 -61.26 -49.25
N MET A 20 1.22 -61.21 -48.44
CA MET A 20 1.06 -60.92 -47.00
C MET A 20 0.63 -59.50 -46.77
N ILE A 21 1.17 -58.49 -47.53
CA ILE A 21 0.75 -57.09 -47.41
C ILE A 21 -0.70 -56.93 -47.88
N GLY A 22 -1.12 -57.62 -48.93
CA GLY A 22 -2.51 -57.64 -49.38
C GLY A 22 -3.49 -58.27 -48.41
N ALA A 23 -3.08 -59.33 -47.65
CA ALA A 23 -3.89 -59.91 -46.62
C ALA A 23 -4.04 -59.10 -45.37
N CYS A 24 -3.02 -58.26 -45.04
CA CYS A 24 -3.12 -57.28 -43.95
C CYS A 24 -4.03 -56.10 -44.27
N MET A 25 -4.17 -55.67 -45.52
CA MET A 25 -5.09 -54.61 -45.94
C MET A 25 -6.55 -55.11 -46.12
N GLY A 26 -6.82 -56.34 -46.16
CA GLY A 26 -8.18 -56.89 -46.37
C GLY A 26 -8.97 -57.21 -45.12
N LEU A 27 -8.39 -57.08 -43.92
CA LEU A 27 -9.02 -57.46 -42.65
C LEU A 27 -9.46 -56.31 -41.76
N THR A 28 -9.34 -55.09 -42.24
CA THR A 28 -10.05 -53.96 -41.60
C THR A 28 -11.42 -53.80 -42.25
N LYS A 29 -12.31 -54.77 -42.11
CA LYS A 29 -13.71 -54.44 -42.06
C LYS A 29 -13.86 -53.52 -40.83
N GLY A 30 -13.82 -52.24 -41.10
CA GLY A 30 -14.14 -51.23 -40.09
C GLY A 30 -15.48 -51.64 -39.49
N LYS A 31 -15.46 -52.12 -38.26
CA LYS A 31 -16.57 -51.88 -37.39
C LYS A 31 -16.68 -50.38 -37.42
N SER A 32 -17.76 -49.86 -38.04
CA SER A 32 -18.23 -48.54 -37.73
C SER A 32 -18.38 -48.52 -36.22
N GLY A 33 -17.30 -48.19 -35.48
CA GLY A 33 -17.42 -47.80 -34.12
C GLY A 33 -18.34 -46.57 -34.19
N THR A 34 -19.54 -46.73 -33.72
CA THR A 34 -20.32 -45.56 -33.33
C THR A 34 -19.38 -44.79 -32.45
N VAL A 35 -18.87 -43.68 -32.98
CA VAL A 35 -18.24 -42.64 -32.12
C VAL A 35 -19.39 -42.20 -31.26
N TYR A 36 -19.51 -42.78 -30.06
CA TYR A 36 -20.29 -42.16 -29.04
C TYR A 36 -19.69 -40.78 -28.89
N ALA A 37 -20.42 -39.73 -29.30
CA ALA A 37 -20.05 -38.39 -28.95
C ALA A 37 -19.77 -38.44 -27.43
N ALA A 38 -18.55 -38.15 -27.06
CA ALA A 38 -18.22 -38.07 -25.64
C ALA A 38 -19.23 -37.13 -25.06
N TYR A 39 -20.18 -37.64 -24.25
CA TYR A 39 -21.09 -36.80 -23.54
C TYR A 39 -20.21 -35.91 -22.67
N THR A 40 -20.13 -34.64 -23.02
CA THR A 40 -19.44 -33.67 -22.17
C THR A 40 -20.19 -33.68 -20.84
N THR A 41 -19.47 -33.97 -19.77
CA THR A 41 -20.03 -33.89 -18.42
C THR A 41 -20.75 -32.55 -18.27
N PRO A 42 -22.01 -32.54 -17.85
CA PRO A 42 -22.73 -31.29 -17.61
C PRO A 42 -21.88 -30.43 -16.69
N ARG A 43 -21.66 -29.16 -17.02
CA ARG A 43 -20.81 -28.27 -16.25
C ARG A 43 -21.43 -26.90 -16.14
N LEU A 44 -21.79 -26.53 -14.91
CA LEU A 44 -22.04 -25.13 -14.54
C LEU A 44 -20.70 -24.47 -14.24
N MET A 45 -20.47 -23.31 -14.82
CA MET A 45 -19.27 -22.51 -14.57
C MET A 45 -19.67 -21.15 -14.00
N VAL A 46 -18.94 -20.69 -12.97
CA VAL A 46 -18.89 -19.29 -12.58
C VAL A 46 -17.78 -18.65 -13.42
N THR A 47 -18.18 -17.90 -14.45
CA THR A 47 -17.26 -17.33 -15.42
C THR A 47 -16.60 -16.05 -14.95
N GLY A 48 -17.20 -15.40 -13.93
CA GLY A 48 -16.67 -14.18 -13.34
C GLY A 48 -17.63 -13.56 -12.33
N CYS A 49 -17.22 -12.42 -11.82
CA CYS A 49 -18.11 -11.56 -11.03
C CYS A 49 -17.77 -10.08 -11.25
N ASP A 50 -18.80 -9.27 -11.20
CA ASP A 50 -18.70 -7.81 -11.19
C ASP A 50 -19.11 -7.26 -9.82
N ILE A 51 -18.41 -6.25 -9.37
CA ILE A 51 -18.77 -5.46 -8.19
C ILE A 51 -19.35 -4.13 -8.66
N LYS A 52 -20.62 -3.86 -8.38
CA LYS A 52 -21.21 -2.56 -8.71
C LYS A 52 -20.53 -1.45 -7.93
N GLY A 53 -19.96 -0.48 -8.65
CA GLY A 53 -19.17 0.61 -8.06
C GLY A 53 -17.68 0.33 -7.93
N GLY A 54 -17.20 -0.84 -8.35
CA GLY A 54 -15.78 -1.21 -8.36
C GLY A 54 -15.28 -1.71 -7.01
N ASN A 55 -14.57 -0.88 -6.25
CA ASN A 55 -14.03 -1.28 -4.94
C ASN A 55 -15.09 -1.23 -3.84
N VAL A 56 -14.98 -2.14 -2.89
CA VAL A 56 -15.86 -2.22 -1.72
C VAL A 56 -15.16 -1.61 -0.50
N LYS A 57 -15.81 -0.69 0.18
CA LYS A 57 -15.29 -0.18 1.46
C LYS A 57 -15.59 -1.15 2.60
N ALA A 58 -14.63 -1.34 3.49
CA ALA A 58 -14.83 -2.15 4.67
C ALA A 58 -15.97 -1.60 5.54
N GLY A 59 -16.88 -2.49 5.97
CA GLY A 59 -18.08 -2.16 6.75
C GLY A 59 -19.29 -1.74 5.90
N GLU A 60 -19.15 -1.57 4.59
CA GLU A 60 -20.24 -1.15 3.70
C GLU A 60 -20.92 -2.34 3.00
N GLU A 61 -22.14 -2.08 2.57
CA GLU A 61 -22.89 -2.99 1.71
C GLU A 61 -22.56 -2.74 0.24
N PHE A 62 -22.54 -3.81 -0.54
CA PHE A 62 -22.28 -3.76 -1.97
C PHE A 62 -23.12 -4.80 -2.70
N GLU A 63 -23.25 -4.66 -4.00
CA GLU A 63 -23.91 -5.62 -4.86
C GLU A 63 -22.86 -6.31 -5.75
N MET A 64 -22.82 -7.64 -5.64
CA MET A 64 -22.01 -8.52 -6.47
C MET A 64 -22.89 -9.16 -7.53
N VAL A 65 -22.47 -9.15 -8.78
CA VAL A 65 -23.12 -9.83 -9.89
C VAL A 65 -22.25 -11.02 -10.28
N LEU A 66 -22.77 -12.24 -10.08
CA LEU A 66 -22.11 -13.48 -10.52
C LEU A 66 -22.56 -13.81 -11.94
N HIS A 67 -21.60 -14.09 -12.81
CA HIS A 67 -21.83 -14.56 -14.17
C HIS A 67 -21.75 -16.09 -14.19
N LEU A 68 -22.83 -16.73 -14.58
CA LEU A 68 -22.94 -18.18 -14.65
C LEU A 68 -23.15 -18.62 -16.08
N LYS A 69 -22.58 -19.77 -16.44
CA LYS A 69 -22.72 -20.37 -17.76
C LYS A 69 -22.91 -21.87 -17.68
N ASN A 70 -23.88 -22.39 -18.39
CA ASN A 70 -23.96 -23.81 -18.67
C ASN A 70 -23.06 -24.15 -19.86
N GLU A 71 -21.91 -24.74 -19.60
CA GLU A 71 -20.95 -25.17 -20.65
C GLU A 71 -21.39 -26.46 -21.39
N SER A 72 -22.54 -27.03 -21.03
CA SER A 72 -23.03 -28.23 -21.70
C SER A 72 -23.72 -27.91 -23.03
N THR A 73 -23.24 -28.51 -24.10
CA THR A 73 -23.87 -28.48 -25.44
C THR A 73 -25.00 -29.50 -25.60
N SER A 74 -25.14 -30.42 -24.63
CA SER A 74 -26.02 -31.59 -24.74
C SER A 74 -27.24 -31.52 -23.83
N THR A 75 -27.14 -30.88 -22.66
CA THR A 75 -28.21 -30.90 -21.65
C THR A 75 -28.40 -29.54 -20.99
N LYS A 76 -29.64 -29.22 -20.62
CA LYS A 76 -29.92 -28.12 -19.69
C LYS A 76 -29.58 -28.55 -18.26
N LEU A 77 -29.36 -27.61 -17.39
CA LEU A 77 -29.20 -27.77 -15.95
C LEU A 77 -30.45 -27.33 -15.23
N THR A 78 -30.80 -28.04 -14.16
CA THR A 78 -31.99 -27.77 -13.35
C THR A 78 -31.62 -27.83 -11.86
N ASN A 79 -32.53 -27.36 -11.00
CA ASN A 79 -32.31 -27.38 -9.54
C ASN A 79 -30.98 -26.77 -9.10
N ILE A 80 -30.54 -25.69 -9.76
CA ILE A 80 -29.25 -25.06 -9.49
C ILE A 80 -29.34 -24.32 -8.15
N LYS A 81 -28.50 -24.71 -7.22
CA LYS A 81 -28.38 -24.08 -5.91
C LYS A 81 -26.97 -23.55 -5.73
N LEU A 82 -26.85 -22.24 -5.48
CA LEU A 82 -25.60 -21.60 -5.12
C LEU A 82 -25.59 -21.36 -3.61
N LYS A 83 -24.43 -21.51 -2.98
CA LYS A 83 -24.17 -21.15 -1.60
C LYS A 83 -22.91 -20.30 -1.51
N LEU A 84 -23.04 -19.12 -0.93
CA LEU A 84 -21.95 -18.16 -0.77
C LEU A 84 -21.39 -18.21 0.64
N SER A 85 -20.07 -18.20 0.74
CA SER A 85 -19.37 -18.15 2.01
C SER A 85 -18.04 -17.42 1.86
N SER A 86 -17.54 -16.85 2.94
CA SER A 86 -16.19 -16.30 3.02
C SER A 86 -15.50 -16.79 4.28
N GLU A 87 -14.18 -16.74 4.31
CA GLU A 87 -13.39 -17.08 5.48
C GLU A 87 -13.84 -16.24 6.68
N GLU A 88 -14.03 -16.85 7.84
CA GLU A 88 -14.47 -16.22 9.10
C GLU A 88 -15.71 -15.30 8.98
N ASN A 89 -16.54 -15.51 7.96
CA ASN A 89 -17.67 -14.63 7.63
C ASN A 89 -17.26 -13.16 7.48
N GLN A 90 -16.11 -12.91 6.86
CA GLN A 90 -15.60 -11.56 6.60
C GLN A 90 -16.51 -10.79 5.64
N ILE A 91 -17.14 -11.51 4.72
CA ILE A 91 -18.14 -10.99 3.77
C ILE A 91 -19.39 -11.89 3.87
N ILE A 92 -20.52 -11.28 4.14
CA ILE A 92 -21.81 -12.00 4.34
C ILE A 92 -22.87 -11.46 3.41
N THR A 93 -23.87 -12.29 3.10
CA THR A 93 -25.09 -11.86 2.39
C THR A 93 -25.98 -11.03 3.31
N THR A 94 -26.63 -9.99 2.79
CA THR A 94 -27.57 -9.14 3.55
C THR A 94 -29.03 -9.52 3.31
N SER A 95 -29.29 -10.45 2.41
CA SER A 95 -30.66 -10.93 2.07
C SER A 95 -31.28 -11.91 3.09
N GLY A 96 -30.54 -12.21 4.18
CA GLY A 96 -30.99 -13.18 5.20
C GLY A 96 -30.77 -14.65 4.84
N SER A 97 -30.29 -14.96 3.64
CA SER A 97 -29.90 -16.29 3.18
C SER A 97 -28.57 -16.23 2.42
N ASP A 98 -27.72 -17.22 2.63
CA ASP A 98 -26.49 -17.42 1.87
C ASP A 98 -26.71 -18.27 0.61
N SER A 99 -27.95 -18.70 0.35
CA SER A 99 -28.31 -19.62 -0.71
C SER A 99 -29.21 -18.95 -1.73
N ILE A 100 -28.95 -19.24 -3.01
CA ILE A 100 -29.68 -18.75 -4.16
C ILE A 100 -30.13 -19.96 -4.97
N TYR A 101 -31.35 -19.91 -5.49
CA TYR A 101 -31.91 -20.98 -6.31
C TYR A 101 -32.25 -20.44 -7.71
N ILE A 102 -31.85 -21.23 -8.74
CA ILE A 102 -32.15 -20.98 -10.14
C ILE A 102 -32.86 -22.27 -10.66
N ASP A 103 -34.02 -22.13 -11.22
CA ASP A 103 -34.85 -23.27 -11.64
C ASP A 103 -34.18 -24.05 -12.77
N GLU A 104 -33.80 -23.37 -13.84
CA GLU A 104 -33.10 -23.99 -14.96
C GLU A 104 -32.14 -23.03 -15.68
N LEU A 105 -31.19 -23.58 -16.41
CA LEU A 105 -30.30 -22.91 -17.32
C LEU A 105 -30.11 -23.76 -18.57
N GLY A 106 -30.52 -23.23 -19.72
CA GLY A 106 -30.48 -23.92 -21.01
C GLY A 106 -29.06 -24.30 -21.42
N LYS A 107 -28.93 -25.03 -22.52
CA LYS A 107 -27.63 -25.40 -23.11
C LYS A 107 -26.89 -24.15 -23.53
N GLU A 108 -25.61 -24.03 -23.19
CA GLU A 108 -24.73 -22.92 -23.51
C GLU A 108 -25.28 -21.54 -23.09
N GLU A 109 -26.34 -21.54 -22.26
CA GLU A 109 -26.96 -20.32 -21.74
C GLU A 109 -26.15 -19.72 -20.63
N GLU A 110 -26.15 -18.37 -20.60
CA GLU A 110 -25.54 -17.53 -19.56
C GLU A 110 -26.60 -16.82 -18.77
N THR A 111 -26.37 -16.59 -17.47
CA THR A 111 -27.25 -15.82 -16.61
C THR A 111 -26.47 -15.07 -15.55
N ASP A 112 -27.00 -13.93 -15.16
CA ASP A 112 -26.43 -13.08 -14.12
C ASP A 112 -27.23 -13.19 -12.84
N VAL A 113 -26.54 -13.32 -11.71
CA VAL A 113 -27.14 -13.41 -10.38
C VAL A 113 -26.61 -12.28 -9.51
N SER A 114 -27.50 -11.34 -9.18
CA SER A 114 -27.15 -10.23 -8.28
C SER A 114 -27.35 -10.62 -6.82
N VAL A 115 -26.33 -10.35 -6.00
CA VAL A 115 -26.33 -10.64 -4.56
C VAL A 115 -25.91 -9.40 -3.79
N LYS A 116 -26.73 -9.01 -2.81
CA LYS A 116 -26.33 -7.97 -1.84
C LYS A 116 -25.53 -8.58 -0.72
N MET A 117 -24.36 -8.02 -0.50
CA MET A 117 -23.40 -8.47 0.48
C MET A 117 -22.92 -7.32 1.34
N LYS A 118 -22.28 -7.64 2.47
CA LYS A 118 -21.69 -6.68 3.39
C LYS A 118 -20.36 -7.21 3.88
N THR A 119 -19.37 -6.34 3.97
CA THR A 119 -18.07 -6.62 4.57
C THR A 119 -18.08 -6.31 6.06
N LYS A 120 -17.24 -6.98 6.85
CA LYS A 120 -16.90 -6.52 8.21
C LYS A 120 -16.15 -5.20 8.15
N GLY A 121 -16.32 -4.34 9.18
CA GLY A 121 -15.73 -3.00 9.22
C GLY A 121 -14.23 -2.98 9.57
N ASP A 122 -13.72 -4.07 10.11
CA ASP A 122 -12.33 -4.24 10.55
C ASP A 122 -11.44 -4.95 9.51
N LEU A 123 -11.91 -5.10 8.27
CA LEU A 123 -11.12 -5.72 7.21
C LEU A 123 -9.98 -4.81 6.76
N GLU A 124 -8.79 -5.39 6.63
CA GLU A 124 -7.65 -4.74 6.01
C GLU A 124 -7.89 -4.49 4.51
N GLN A 125 -7.20 -3.53 3.95
CA GLN A 125 -7.24 -3.26 2.51
C GLN A 125 -6.49 -4.34 1.72
N LYS A 126 -7.23 -5.28 1.16
CA LYS A 126 -6.74 -6.37 0.30
C LYS A 126 -7.87 -7.05 -0.46
N ASN A 127 -7.51 -7.98 -1.31
CA ASN A 127 -8.46 -8.85 -1.99
C ASN A 127 -8.93 -9.98 -1.05
N TYR A 128 -10.24 -10.13 -0.94
CA TYR A 128 -10.88 -11.22 -0.20
C TYR A 128 -11.53 -12.20 -1.16
N LEU A 129 -11.57 -13.47 -0.76
CA LEU A 129 -12.22 -14.51 -1.56
C LEU A 129 -13.61 -14.80 -1.01
N VAL A 130 -14.58 -14.86 -1.91
CA VAL A 130 -15.91 -15.41 -1.67
C VAL A 130 -16.00 -16.73 -2.40
N THR A 131 -16.25 -17.80 -1.67
CA THR A 131 -16.47 -19.14 -2.21
C THR A 131 -17.93 -19.29 -2.62
N VAL A 132 -18.15 -19.71 -3.84
CA VAL A 132 -19.44 -20.05 -4.42
C VAL A 132 -19.46 -21.57 -4.57
N ALA A 133 -20.07 -22.26 -3.62
CA ALA A 133 -20.36 -23.68 -3.77
C ALA A 133 -21.70 -23.82 -4.52
N TYR A 134 -21.75 -24.71 -5.50
CA TYR A 134 -22.94 -24.90 -6.30
C TYR A 134 -23.22 -26.37 -6.57
N ALA A 135 -24.51 -26.69 -6.57
CA ALA A 135 -25.03 -28.02 -6.93
C ALA A 135 -26.13 -27.86 -7.98
N TYR A 136 -26.24 -28.80 -8.89
CA TYR A 136 -27.22 -28.79 -9.97
C TYR A 136 -27.51 -30.21 -10.46
N GLU A 137 -28.58 -30.33 -11.22
CA GLU A 137 -28.97 -31.59 -11.88
C GLU A 137 -28.97 -31.42 -13.39
N ASN A 138 -28.72 -32.51 -14.12
CA ASN A 138 -28.93 -32.55 -15.56
C ASN A 138 -30.37 -32.98 -15.90
N SER A 139 -30.71 -33.00 -17.19
CA SER A 139 -32.06 -33.42 -17.65
C SER A 139 -32.39 -34.89 -17.35
N TRP A 140 -31.44 -35.68 -16.88
CA TRP A 140 -31.68 -37.10 -16.49
C TRP A 140 -31.78 -37.28 -14.97
N GLY A 141 -31.70 -36.17 -14.19
CA GLY A 141 -31.77 -36.21 -12.74
C GLY A 141 -30.49 -36.62 -12.06
N GLU A 142 -29.37 -36.59 -12.77
CA GLU A 142 -28.05 -36.83 -12.17
C GLU A 142 -27.56 -35.51 -11.51
N SER A 143 -27.11 -35.63 -10.27
CA SER A 143 -26.64 -34.48 -9.48
C SER A 143 -25.15 -34.28 -9.59
N PHE A 144 -24.72 -33.06 -9.64
CA PHE A 144 -23.33 -32.61 -9.69
C PHE A 144 -23.14 -31.47 -8.70
N ASP A 145 -21.93 -31.34 -8.19
CA ASP A 145 -21.51 -30.23 -7.34
C ASP A 145 -20.08 -29.79 -7.66
N ASP A 146 -19.81 -28.52 -7.45
CA ASP A 146 -18.47 -27.96 -7.60
C ASP A 146 -18.36 -26.65 -6.80
N THR A 147 -17.17 -26.04 -6.81
CA THR A 147 -16.89 -24.79 -6.12
C THR A 147 -16.08 -23.85 -7.00
N ALA A 148 -16.38 -22.57 -6.92
CA ALA A 148 -15.57 -21.50 -7.49
C ALA A 148 -15.24 -20.46 -6.43
N SER A 149 -14.20 -19.69 -6.65
CA SER A 149 -13.86 -18.55 -5.81
C SER A 149 -13.85 -17.28 -6.64
N VAL A 150 -14.49 -16.24 -6.14
CA VAL A 150 -14.49 -14.91 -6.73
C VAL A 150 -13.80 -13.93 -5.81
N THR A 151 -13.17 -12.91 -6.38
CA THR A 151 -12.37 -11.94 -5.65
C THR A 151 -13.17 -10.65 -5.42
N VAL A 152 -13.18 -10.19 -4.18
CA VAL A 152 -13.77 -8.91 -3.77
C VAL A 152 -12.65 -7.98 -3.30
N PRO A 153 -12.34 -6.90 -4.05
CA PRO A 153 -11.33 -5.92 -3.64
C PRO A 153 -11.91 -5.01 -2.55
N VAL A 154 -11.38 -5.13 -1.33
CA VAL A 154 -11.78 -4.28 -0.20
C VAL A 154 -10.77 -3.17 -0.02
N ILE A 155 -11.27 -1.94 0.13
CA ILE A 155 -10.49 -0.74 0.45
C ILE A 155 -10.86 -0.21 1.83
N GLN A 156 -9.90 0.50 2.43
CA GLN A 156 -10.09 1.24 3.68
C GLN A 156 -9.94 2.74 3.43
N ASP A 157 -10.70 3.54 4.17
CA ASP A 157 -10.44 4.96 4.23
C ASP A 157 -9.29 5.22 5.23
N SER A 158 -8.21 5.81 4.74
CA SER A 158 -7.13 6.25 5.61
C SER A 158 -7.66 7.31 6.58
N LYS A 159 -7.42 7.13 7.86
CA LYS A 159 -7.80 8.09 8.91
C LYS A 159 -6.53 8.61 9.55
N ILE A 160 -6.20 9.86 9.26
CA ILE A 160 -5.04 10.55 9.79
C ILE A 160 -5.48 11.74 10.62
N GLY A 161 -4.71 12.11 11.63
CA GLY A 161 -4.96 13.29 12.45
C GLY A 161 -3.69 13.80 13.10
N ILE A 162 -3.69 15.09 13.50
CA ILE A 162 -2.63 15.71 14.27
C ILE A 162 -3.10 15.84 15.72
N SER A 163 -2.22 15.55 16.67
CA SER A 163 -2.45 15.74 18.10
C SER A 163 -1.22 16.29 18.81
N GLU A 164 -1.42 16.75 20.05
CA GLU A 164 -0.36 17.27 20.91
C GLU A 164 0.43 18.44 20.27
N LYS A 165 -0.24 19.25 19.44
CA LYS A 165 0.37 20.37 18.74
C LYS A 165 0.79 21.47 19.73
N LYS A 166 2.09 21.76 19.75
CA LYS A 166 2.69 22.73 20.67
C LYS A 166 3.74 23.56 19.95
N LEU A 167 3.54 24.85 19.98
CA LEU A 167 4.53 25.84 19.57
C LEU A 167 5.22 26.38 20.83
N SER A 168 6.55 26.36 20.89
CA SER A 168 7.29 26.78 22.09
C SER A 168 7.16 28.29 22.38
N LYS A 169 7.08 29.08 21.33
CA LYS A 169 6.82 30.52 21.37
C LYS A 169 5.88 30.89 20.23
N THR A 170 4.78 31.55 20.54
CA THR A 170 3.81 32.07 19.55
C THR A 170 4.20 33.43 18.98
N GLU A 171 5.18 34.11 19.61
CA GLU A 171 5.80 35.33 19.16
C GLU A 171 7.32 35.23 19.21
N VAL A 172 7.99 35.55 18.13
CA VAL A 172 9.45 35.53 17.98
C VAL A 172 9.93 36.74 17.20
N THR A 173 11.19 37.11 17.39
CA THR A 173 11.82 38.15 16.55
C THR A 173 12.23 37.57 15.20
N ASN A 174 12.33 38.39 14.17
CA ASN A 174 12.89 38.03 12.88
C ASN A 174 14.27 37.37 13.06
N GLY A 175 14.50 36.17 12.46
CA GLY A 175 15.71 35.35 12.69
C GLY A 175 15.75 34.64 14.05
N GLY A 176 14.78 34.88 14.94
CA GLY A 176 14.62 34.15 16.20
C GLY A 176 14.17 32.72 15.95
N LYS A 177 14.19 31.87 16.99
CA LYS A 177 13.85 30.45 16.88
C LYS A 177 12.64 30.08 17.73
N THR A 178 11.74 29.31 17.17
CA THR A 178 10.66 28.63 17.88
C THR A 178 10.66 27.13 17.48
N SER A 179 10.20 26.26 18.37
CA SER A 179 10.06 24.84 18.06
C SER A 179 8.57 24.48 17.96
N LEU A 180 8.20 23.83 16.87
CA LEU A 180 6.88 23.25 16.67
C LEU A 180 6.98 21.73 16.83
N SER A 181 6.24 21.19 17.79
CA SER A 181 6.15 19.75 18.01
C SER A 181 4.70 19.28 17.97
N PHE A 182 4.48 18.10 17.38
CA PHE A 182 3.17 17.43 17.33
C PHE A 182 3.32 15.96 16.99
N LYS A 183 2.22 15.23 17.05
CA LYS A 183 2.13 13.84 16.60
C LYS A 183 1.21 13.72 15.39
N VAL A 184 1.64 12.97 14.40
CA VAL A 184 0.80 12.51 13.28
C VAL A 184 0.30 11.13 13.66
N ASN A 185 -1.02 10.99 13.84
CA ASN A 185 -1.65 9.74 14.28
C ASN A 185 -2.26 9.01 13.09
N ASN A 186 -1.98 7.74 12.96
CA ASN A 186 -2.70 6.84 12.08
C ASN A 186 -3.87 6.23 12.85
N MET A 187 -5.07 6.71 12.61
CA MET A 187 -6.31 6.22 13.21
C MET A 187 -7.04 5.20 12.30
N GLY A 188 -6.44 4.87 11.15
CA GLY A 188 -6.93 3.86 10.22
C GLY A 188 -6.42 2.46 10.58
N LEU A 189 -6.90 1.46 9.82
CA LEU A 189 -6.50 0.05 9.99
C LEU A 189 -5.28 -0.31 9.17
N ASP A 190 -4.99 0.45 8.11
CA ASP A 190 -3.85 0.23 7.25
C ASP A 190 -2.69 1.16 7.61
N LYS A 191 -1.46 0.74 7.28
CA LYS A 191 -0.27 1.57 7.47
C LYS A 191 -0.21 2.72 6.47
N LEU A 192 0.29 3.85 6.92
CA LEU A 192 0.62 5.01 6.10
C LEU A 192 2.11 4.94 5.74
N ARG A 193 2.43 5.06 4.46
CA ARG A 193 3.81 5.03 3.97
C ARG A 193 4.26 6.41 3.54
N ASN A 194 5.57 6.63 3.52
CA ASN A 194 6.20 7.84 3.01
C ASN A 194 5.58 9.12 3.60
N VAL A 195 5.22 9.05 4.89
CA VAL A 195 4.62 10.22 5.58
C VAL A 195 5.64 11.34 5.63
N THR A 196 5.28 12.46 5.03
CA THR A 196 6.10 13.68 4.96
C THR A 196 5.26 14.86 5.44
N VAL A 197 5.87 15.75 6.19
CA VAL A 197 5.24 16.98 6.65
C VAL A 197 5.95 18.16 6.01
N GLU A 198 5.20 19.00 5.34
CA GLU A 198 5.65 20.26 4.74
C GLU A 198 5.11 21.42 5.57
N PHE A 199 5.99 22.39 5.87
CA PHE A 199 5.66 23.60 6.57
C PHE A 199 5.86 24.77 5.60
N SER A 200 4.88 25.64 5.47
CA SER A 200 4.95 26.83 4.63
C SER A 200 4.21 27.99 5.28
N GLY A 201 4.53 29.21 4.88
CA GLY A 201 3.90 30.44 5.36
C GLY A 201 4.62 31.67 4.81
N ASP A 202 4.01 32.83 4.91
CA ASP A 202 4.58 34.07 4.39
C ASP A 202 5.81 34.55 5.20
N THR A 203 5.94 34.09 6.45
CA THR A 203 7.00 34.46 7.40
C THR A 203 8.13 33.45 7.52
N ILE A 204 8.03 32.31 6.83
CA ILE A 204 9.01 31.21 6.88
C ILE A 204 9.33 30.68 5.49
N GLU A 205 10.55 30.19 5.28
CA GLU A 205 10.86 29.37 4.12
C GLU A 205 10.17 28.00 4.23
N GLU A 206 9.85 27.38 3.08
CA GLU A 206 9.27 26.04 3.04
C GLU A 206 10.26 25.00 3.59
N ILE A 207 9.79 24.19 4.55
CA ILE A 207 10.59 23.15 5.22
C ILE A 207 9.85 21.84 5.10
N SER A 208 10.57 20.76 4.78
CA SER A 208 10.04 19.41 4.72
C SER A 208 10.65 18.51 5.79
N TYR A 209 9.83 17.68 6.42
CA TYR A 209 10.21 16.72 7.46
C TYR A 209 9.67 15.34 7.14
N PHE A 210 10.57 14.36 6.99
CA PHE A 210 10.19 12.97 6.70
C PHE A 210 9.95 12.18 8.00
N VAL A 211 8.72 11.71 8.18
CA VAL A 211 8.32 10.89 9.34
C VAL A 211 8.52 9.40 9.08
N GLY A 212 8.33 8.95 7.84
CA GLY A 212 8.48 7.56 7.44
C GLY A 212 7.15 6.79 7.40
N THR A 213 7.14 5.56 7.89
CA THR A 213 5.95 4.72 7.93
C THR A 213 5.30 4.80 9.32
N ILE A 214 3.97 4.97 9.34
CA ILE A 214 3.17 4.94 10.57
C ILE A 214 2.22 3.74 10.50
N GLU A 215 2.43 2.75 11.36
CA GLU A 215 1.58 1.56 11.45
C GLU A 215 0.17 1.91 11.97
N SER A 216 -0.79 1.01 11.76
CA SER A 216 -2.17 1.17 12.27
C SER A 216 -2.18 1.40 13.79
N GLY A 217 -2.92 2.42 14.23
CA GLY A 217 -3.01 2.80 15.64
C GLY A 217 -1.75 3.45 16.23
N ALA A 218 -0.69 3.63 15.45
CA ALA A 218 0.57 4.24 15.87
C ALA A 218 0.62 5.74 15.56
N SER A 219 1.67 6.41 16.06
CA SER A 219 1.91 7.83 15.83
C SER A 219 3.36 8.08 15.44
N GLY A 220 3.58 9.01 14.52
CA GLY A 220 4.87 9.58 14.19
C GLY A 220 5.06 10.92 14.88
N SER A 221 6.18 11.13 15.55
CA SER A 221 6.51 12.42 16.20
C SER A 221 7.21 13.35 15.22
N VAL A 222 6.80 14.61 15.24
CA VAL A 222 7.43 15.69 14.49
C VAL A 222 7.94 16.72 15.52
N ASP A 223 9.21 17.07 15.41
CA ASP A 223 9.84 18.13 16.22
C ASP A 223 10.74 18.95 15.29
N MET A 224 10.32 20.17 15.02
CA MET A 224 10.92 21.05 14.05
C MET A 224 11.26 22.40 14.66
N THR A 225 12.48 22.88 14.43
CA THR A 225 12.86 24.25 14.75
C THR A 225 12.58 25.14 13.55
N ILE A 226 11.78 26.15 13.76
CA ILE A 226 11.38 27.15 12.76
C ILE A 226 12.15 28.43 13.04
N THR A 227 12.73 29.01 11.99
CA THR A 227 13.43 30.28 12.03
C THR A 227 12.78 31.22 11.01
N PRO A 228 11.87 32.12 11.42
CA PRO A 228 11.23 33.05 10.50
C PRO A 228 12.24 34.03 9.89
N ASP A 229 12.01 34.38 8.63
CA ASP A 229 12.86 35.29 7.84
C ASP A 229 12.19 36.64 7.51
N LYS A 230 10.90 36.78 7.82
CA LYS A 230 10.12 38.00 7.58
C LYS A 230 9.26 38.35 8.78
N VAL A 231 9.10 39.64 9.01
CA VAL A 231 8.19 40.21 10.03
C VAL A 231 6.76 40.12 9.53
N GLY A 232 5.85 39.68 10.39
CA GLY A 232 4.43 39.58 10.09
C GLY A 232 3.70 38.65 11.08
N SER A 233 2.40 38.65 10.99
CA SER A 233 1.56 37.67 11.70
C SER A 233 0.90 36.79 10.67
N ASP A 234 1.21 35.49 10.68
CA ASP A 234 0.76 34.56 9.68
C ASP A 234 0.52 33.18 10.31
N ASP A 235 -0.28 32.37 9.63
CA ASP A 235 -0.47 30.97 9.98
C ASP A 235 0.58 30.10 9.26
N ILE A 236 1.36 29.37 10.02
CA ILE A 236 2.19 28.30 9.46
C ILE A 236 1.25 27.19 8.99
N HIS A 237 1.24 26.95 7.69
CA HIS A 237 0.51 25.82 7.08
C HIS A 237 1.31 24.53 7.28
N ILE A 238 0.63 23.52 7.80
CA ILE A 238 1.17 22.18 8.00
C ILE A 238 0.45 21.26 7.03
N LYS A 239 1.17 20.73 6.03
CA LYS A 239 0.62 19.77 5.07
C LYS A 239 1.28 18.42 5.29
N VAL A 240 0.48 17.44 5.71
CA VAL A 240 0.92 16.05 5.87
C VAL A 240 0.53 15.25 4.63
N THR A 241 1.54 14.75 3.92
CA THR A 241 1.36 13.91 2.72
C THR A 241 1.75 12.48 3.05
N TYR A 242 1.02 11.51 2.54
CA TYR A 242 1.29 10.08 2.77
C TYR A 242 0.78 9.23 1.61
N GLU A 243 1.30 8.02 1.52
CA GLU A 243 0.82 6.99 0.59
C GLU A 243 0.04 5.92 1.34
N ASP A 244 -1.11 5.53 0.78
CA ASP A 244 -1.86 4.38 1.25
C ASP A 244 -1.22 3.05 0.77
N VAL A 245 -1.79 1.90 1.13
CA VAL A 245 -1.24 0.59 0.77
C VAL A 245 -1.30 0.29 -0.74
N LEU A 246 -2.14 1.02 -1.50
CA LEU A 246 -2.20 0.94 -2.96
C LEU A 246 -1.21 1.88 -3.65
N GLY A 247 -0.50 2.74 -2.89
CA GLY A 247 0.41 3.74 -3.43
C GLY A 247 -0.28 5.03 -3.85
N ASN A 248 -1.55 5.25 -3.47
CA ASN A 248 -2.22 6.51 -3.73
C ASN A 248 -1.72 7.57 -2.74
N VAL A 249 -1.33 8.73 -3.28
CA VAL A 249 -0.91 9.88 -2.48
C VAL A 249 -2.14 10.62 -1.97
N LYS A 250 -2.17 10.86 -0.67
CA LYS A 250 -3.21 11.63 0.04
C LYS A 250 -2.57 12.69 0.92
N SER A 251 -3.33 13.72 1.27
CA SER A 251 -2.85 14.78 2.17
C SER A 251 -3.91 15.22 3.16
N MET A 252 -3.44 15.77 4.29
CA MET A 252 -4.25 16.55 5.22
C MET A 252 -3.53 17.85 5.52
N GLU A 253 -4.27 18.89 5.85
CA GLU A 253 -3.75 20.21 6.17
C GLU A 253 -4.19 20.64 7.57
N ASP A 254 -3.34 21.40 8.23
CA ASP A 254 -3.59 22.04 9.52
C ASP A 254 -2.80 23.34 9.58
N THR A 255 -3.05 24.18 10.56
CA THR A 255 -2.33 25.45 10.72
C THR A 255 -1.94 25.71 12.17
N VAL A 256 -0.94 26.58 12.35
CA VAL A 256 -0.57 27.10 13.65
C VAL A 256 -0.15 28.59 13.53
N ALA A 257 -0.74 29.45 14.32
CA ALA A 257 -0.47 30.89 14.28
C ALA A 257 0.94 31.20 14.82
N LEU A 258 1.68 32.07 14.12
CA LEU A 258 2.98 32.60 14.53
C LEU A 258 3.00 34.10 14.28
N SER A 259 3.45 34.86 15.28
CA SER A 259 3.73 36.31 15.17
C SER A 259 5.23 36.55 15.14
N VAL A 260 5.70 37.24 14.11
CA VAL A 260 7.11 37.58 13.94
C VAL A 260 7.25 39.09 14.04
N ILE A 261 7.93 39.56 15.08
CA ILE A 261 8.16 40.97 15.36
C ILE A 261 9.59 41.39 14.97
N GLU A 262 9.79 42.68 14.75
CA GLU A 262 11.14 43.22 14.60
C GLU A 262 11.94 43.03 15.88
N GLU A 263 13.25 42.77 15.75
CA GLU A 263 14.14 42.83 16.89
C GLU A 263 14.18 44.28 17.38
N LYS A 264 13.72 44.53 18.60
CA LYS A 264 13.92 45.82 19.22
C LYS A 264 15.42 46.03 19.42
N VAL A 265 16.04 46.81 18.57
CA VAL A 265 17.33 47.36 18.89
C VAL A 265 17.07 48.25 20.08
N ASP A 266 17.44 47.81 21.29
CA ASP A 266 17.50 48.72 22.43
C ASP A 266 18.44 49.85 22.00
N GLU A 267 17.86 51.00 21.66
CA GLU A 267 18.58 52.23 21.43
C GLU A 267 19.42 52.41 22.70
N ALA A 268 20.73 52.11 22.58
CA ALA A 268 21.66 52.20 23.70
C ALA A 268 21.38 53.48 24.41
N ALA A 269 21.02 53.43 25.70
CA ALA A 269 20.75 54.54 26.56
C ALA A 269 21.74 55.64 26.21
N GLU A 270 21.20 56.80 25.75
CA GLU A 270 21.99 58.01 25.56
C GLU A 270 22.85 58.16 26.81
N THR A 271 24.11 58.01 26.64
CA THR A 271 25.07 58.25 27.70
C THR A 271 24.84 59.75 28.12
N PRO A 272 24.42 60.03 29.36
CA PRO A 272 24.28 61.41 29.77
C PRO A 272 25.63 62.08 29.58
N GLU A 273 25.70 63.16 28.78
CA GLU A 273 26.87 64.00 28.66
C GLU A 273 27.31 64.45 30.06
N THR A 274 28.23 63.72 30.66
CA THR A 274 28.92 64.10 31.87
C THR A 274 29.89 65.22 31.48
N LYS A 275 29.55 66.46 31.85
CA LYS A 275 30.49 67.54 31.80
C LYS A 275 31.83 67.09 32.36
N ALA A 276 32.88 67.28 31.55
CA ALA A 276 34.27 66.95 31.89
C ALA A 276 34.65 67.55 33.25
N ALA A 277 34.68 66.73 34.29
CA ALA A 277 35.38 67.03 35.53
C ALA A 277 36.81 66.54 35.34
N ASP A 278 37.76 67.48 35.54
CA ASP A 278 39.21 67.26 35.53
C ASP A 278 39.56 65.98 36.37
N ILE A 279 39.92 64.88 35.71
CA ILE A 279 40.48 63.72 36.38
C ILE A 279 42.03 63.81 36.20
N PRO A 280 42.80 63.84 37.30
CA PRO A 280 44.25 63.84 37.17
C PRO A 280 44.77 62.55 36.53
N VAL A 281 45.56 62.74 35.48
CA VAL A 281 46.20 61.67 34.73
C VAL A 281 47.22 60.97 35.63
N VAL A 282 46.86 59.88 36.26
CA VAL A 282 47.83 58.95 36.87
C VAL A 282 48.32 57.97 35.77
N PRO A 283 49.61 57.87 35.55
CA PRO A 283 50.14 57.12 34.39
C PRO A 283 49.88 55.63 34.52
N ILE A 284 49.09 55.10 33.61
CA ILE A 284 48.77 53.65 33.44
C ILE A 284 50.00 52.82 33.03
N ALA A 285 51.18 53.42 32.94
CA ALA A 285 52.43 52.74 32.61
C ALA A 285 52.94 51.73 33.65
N GLY A 286 52.50 51.84 34.93
CA GLY A 286 52.94 50.93 35.98
C GLY A 286 52.26 49.54 35.98
N ALA A 287 50.97 49.47 35.57
CA ALA A 287 50.22 48.23 35.62
C ALA A 287 50.61 47.24 34.49
N ALA A 288 50.98 47.74 33.31
CA ALA A 288 51.39 46.91 32.18
C ALA A 288 52.75 46.25 32.45
N ILE A 289 53.68 46.92 33.13
CA ILE A 289 55.01 46.39 33.49
C ILE A 289 54.88 45.30 34.57
N ALA A 290 53.97 45.46 35.52
CA ALA A 290 53.71 44.43 36.57
C ALA A 290 53.17 43.13 35.97
N ILE A 291 52.26 43.20 34.97
CA ILE A 291 51.69 42.05 34.31
C ILE A 291 52.75 41.30 33.50
N VAL A 292 53.60 41.98 32.80
CA VAL A 292 54.72 41.37 32.03
C VAL A 292 55.72 40.71 32.95
N LEU A 293 56.09 41.33 34.11
CA LEU A 293 56.97 40.74 35.11
C LEU A 293 56.40 39.47 35.74
N ILE A 294 55.10 39.45 36.03
CA ILE A 294 54.41 38.24 36.54
C ILE A 294 54.45 37.11 35.51
N MET A 295 54.18 37.41 34.23
CA MET A 295 54.26 36.38 33.17
C MET A 295 55.69 35.82 32.98
N VAL A 296 56.71 36.65 33.10
CA VAL A 296 58.10 36.19 33.01
C VAL A 296 58.49 35.33 34.23
N ILE A 297 58.06 35.69 35.43
CA ILE A 297 58.31 34.89 36.65
C ILE A 297 57.56 33.53 36.56
N VAL A 298 56.30 33.49 36.13
CA VAL A 298 55.54 32.26 35.97
C VAL A 298 56.17 31.34 34.91
N SER A 299 56.68 31.90 33.82
CA SER A 299 57.39 31.10 32.78
C SER A 299 58.73 30.58 33.24
N ALA A 300 59.50 31.38 34.02
CA ALA A 300 60.75 30.91 34.60
C ALA A 300 60.58 29.80 35.64
N VAL A 301 59.55 29.91 36.52
CA VAL A 301 59.24 28.87 37.50
C VAL A 301 58.76 27.60 36.81
N LYS A 302 57.96 27.70 35.73
CA LYS A 302 57.55 26.54 34.95
C LYS A 302 58.69 25.83 34.25
N LYS A 303 59.69 26.58 33.77
CA LYS A 303 60.90 26.05 33.12
C LYS A 303 61.90 25.42 34.15
N HIS A 304 61.95 25.95 35.36
CA HIS A 304 62.75 25.39 36.46
C HIS A 304 62.16 24.05 36.97
N ASN A 305 60.80 23.96 37.05
CA ASN A 305 60.16 22.77 37.53
C ASN A 305 60.23 21.62 36.48
N LEU A 306 60.31 21.92 35.19
CA LEU A 306 60.45 20.91 34.14
C LEU A 306 61.87 20.29 34.10
N LYS A 307 62.89 21.00 34.61
CA LYS A 307 64.33 20.45 34.69
C LYS A 307 64.57 19.57 35.92
N LYS A 308 63.57 19.38 36.80
CA LYS A 308 63.68 18.61 38.03
C LYS A 308 63.20 17.19 37.90
N TYR A 309 62.64 16.83 36.72
CA TYR A 309 62.05 15.52 36.42
C TYR A 309 62.70 14.88 35.15
N GLU A 310 63.85 15.34 34.71
CA GLU A 310 64.79 14.60 33.86
C GLU A 310 65.98 14.13 34.76
#